data_5ccb5efef1333bb24c4d83a790cd8bea
#
_entry.id   5ccb5efef1333bb24c4d83a790cd8bea
#
_cell.length_a   1.000
_cell.length_b   1.000
_cell.length_c   1.000
_cell.angle_alpha   90.00
_cell.angle_beta   90.00
_cell.angle_gamma   90.00
#
_symmetry.space_group_name_H-M   'P 1'
#
loop_
_entity.id
_entity.type
_entity.pdbx_description
1 polymer ?
#
loop_
_entity_poly.entity_id
_entity_poly.type
_entity_poly.pdbx_seq_one_letter_code
_entity_poly.pdbx_strand_id
1 'polypeptide(L)'
;YHYRPDNMTLQDWQIALRRQAAMKEKFVISERDKKEYPGYYTVINPTSGNEYNVVYRGHQSPWNYCSCMDFKASQLGTCKHLEGVKLWIREKRRKVCRVTPPYSSVYLSYQGERKVCLRIGTDNEEEFRKLASPYFTPDGVMRPAAIDSITEFLRAATRLNNTFRWYPDALGFILEQRDLRRRSQLLPDYASDTALDTLLKTKLYPYQKEGIRFAFRAGKSIIADEMGLGKTIQAIGTAELMRKHQFISSALIICPTSLKYQWKKEIERFTDAKAIVVEGNHLTRKVLYGAEEFYKIVSYNSVCNDIKILKSLHTDFLIMDEVQRLKNWNTQISKAARHIESDYFIRYSIGE
;
A
#
# COMPACT_ATOMS: atom_id res chain seq x y z
N TYR A 1 -1.31 -26.04 13.67
CA TYR A 1 -1.64 -25.03 14.69
C TYR A 1 -2.96 -24.31 14.38
N HIS A 2 -4.12 -24.85 14.78
CA HIS A 2 -5.41 -24.15 14.59
C HIS A 2 -5.61 -23.04 15.64
N TYR A 3 -5.01 -23.19 16.81
CA TYR A 3 -5.05 -22.21 17.90
C TYR A 3 -3.63 -21.85 18.31
N ARG A 4 -3.45 -20.62 18.79
CA ARG A 4 -2.17 -20.17 19.31
C ARG A 4 -1.91 -20.85 20.66
N PRO A 5 -0.77 -21.54 20.85
CA PRO A 5 -0.36 -22.03 22.16
C PRO A 5 -0.08 -20.88 23.14
N ASP A 6 -0.40 -21.05 24.42
CA ASP A 6 -0.26 -19.99 25.43
C ASP A 6 1.20 -19.54 25.64
N ASN A 7 2.15 -20.44 25.40
CA ASN A 7 3.58 -20.16 25.51
C ASN A 7 4.22 -19.60 24.23
N MET A 8 3.44 -19.23 23.24
CA MET A 8 3.93 -18.73 21.95
C MET A 8 3.45 -17.29 21.70
N THR A 9 4.35 -16.41 21.29
CA THR A 9 3.97 -15.06 20.88
C THR A 9 3.09 -15.10 19.62
N LEU A 10 2.30 -14.07 19.37
CA LEU A 10 1.49 -13.97 18.15
C LEU A 10 2.40 -14.04 16.90
N GLN A 11 3.55 -13.39 16.93
CA GLN A 11 4.51 -13.37 15.83
C GLN A 11 5.07 -14.78 15.56
N ASP A 12 5.52 -15.47 16.59
CA ASP A 12 6.08 -16.84 16.45
C ASP A 12 5.02 -17.82 15.93
N TRP A 13 3.79 -17.68 16.41
CA TRP A 13 2.68 -18.49 15.93
C TRP A 13 2.41 -18.23 14.43
N GLN A 14 2.38 -16.97 14.02
CA GLN A 14 2.21 -16.60 12.60
C GLN A 14 3.35 -17.13 11.72
N ILE A 15 4.58 -17.13 12.21
CA ILE A 15 5.72 -17.75 11.52
C ILE A 15 5.57 -19.27 11.44
N ALA A 16 5.14 -19.90 12.53
CA ALA A 16 4.90 -21.35 12.57
C ALA A 16 3.79 -21.79 11.59
N LEU A 17 2.73 -21.01 11.45
CA LEU A 17 1.67 -21.24 10.45
C LEU A 17 2.22 -21.21 9.01
N ARG A 18 3.10 -20.28 8.70
CA ARG A 18 3.73 -20.18 7.36
C ARG A 18 4.66 -21.35 7.08
N ARG A 19 5.39 -21.81 8.10
CA ARG A 19 6.20 -23.04 8.01
C ARG A 19 5.33 -24.28 7.79
N GLN A 20 4.22 -24.38 8.48
CA GLN A 20 3.25 -25.48 8.30
C GLN A 20 2.63 -25.43 6.88
N ALA A 21 2.27 -24.27 6.38
CA ALA A 21 1.78 -24.10 5.01
C ALA A 21 2.85 -24.52 3.97
N ALA A 22 4.11 -24.14 4.17
CA ALA A 22 5.21 -24.55 3.32
C ALA A 22 5.41 -26.08 3.25
N MET A 23 5.22 -26.77 4.37
CA MET A 23 5.30 -28.25 4.41
C MET A 23 4.14 -28.90 3.64
N LYS A 24 2.94 -28.29 3.66
CA LYS A 24 1.73 -28.84 3.02
C LYS A 24 1.69 -28.59 1.52
N GLU A 25 2.10 -27.41 1.07
CA GLU A 25 1.92 -26.96 -0.34
C GLU A 25 2.92 -27.57 -1.31
N LYS A 26 3.96 -28.26 -0.86
CA LYS A 26 4.96 -28.97 -1.69
C LYS A 26 5.45 -28.16 -2.90
N PHE A 27 5.98 -26.98 -2.65
CA PHE A 27 6.49 -26.08 -3.70
C PHE A 27 7.53 -26.74 -4.59
N VAL A 28 7.49 -26.42 -5.88
CA VAL A 28 8.58 -26.71 -6.80
C VAL A 28 9.62 -25.59 -6.65
N ILE A 29 10.82 -25.94 -6.17
CA ILE A 29 11.87 -24.98 -5.87
C ILE A 29 13.09 -25.30 -6.73
N SER A 30 13.56 -24.29 -7.46
CA SER A 30 14.80 -24.31 -8.20
C SER A 30 15.74 -23.19 -7.75
N GLU A 31 17.02 -23.49 -7.66
CA GLU A 31 18.05 -22.49 -7.38
C GLU A 31 18.51 -21.91 -8.73
N ARG A 32 18.60 -20.59 -8.83
CA ARG A 32 19.15 -19.90 -10.02
C ARG A 32 20.66 -20.13 -10.11
N ASP A 33 21.25 -19.77 -11.25
CA ASP A 33 22.71 -19.90 -11.41
C ASP A 33 23.45 -19.25 -10.25
N LYS A 34 24.22 -20.09 -9.53
CA LYS A 34 24.93 -19.67 -8.30
C LYS A 34 26.02 -18.65 -8.56
N LYS A 35 26.60 -18.64 -9.76
CA LYS A 35 27.68 -17.70 -10.11
C LYS A 35 27.12 -16.30 -10.37
N GLU A 36 26.00 -16.23 -11.07
CA GLU A 36 25.37 -14.97 -11.44
C GLU A 36 24.40 -14.47 -10.36
N TYR A 37 23.63 -15.39 -9.74
CA TYR A 37 22.56 -15.05 -8.77
C TYR A 37 22.69 -15.86 -7.46
N PRO A 38 23.75 -15.64 -6.68
CA PRO A 38 23.97 -16.43 -5.48
C PRO A 38 22.86 -16.20 -4.45
N GLY A 39 22.23 -17.28 -3.98
CA GLY A 39 21.14 -17.25 -2.99
C GLY A 39 19.77 -16.84 -3.54
N TYR A 40 19.59 -16.88 -4.86
CA TYR A 40 18.28 -16.65 -5.53
C TYR A 40 17.62 -17.99 -5.87
N TYR A 41 16.30 -18.02 -5.62
CA TYR A 41 15.47 -19.20 -5.84
C TYR A 41 14.18 -18.79 -6.57
N THR A 42 13.73 -19.66 -7.46
CA THR A 42 12.39 -19.61 -8.03
C THR A 42 11.50 -20.61 -7.30
N VAL A 43 10.36 -20.17 -6.81
CA VAL A 43 9.37 -20.98 -6.08
C VAL A 43 8.07 -20.97 -6.84
N ILE A 44 7.63 -22.14 -7.32
CA ILE A 44 6.38 -22.31 -8.05
C ILE A 44 5.38 -23.02 -7.14
N ASN A 45 4.18 -22.48 -7.01
CA ASN A 45 3.07 -23.14 -6.34
C ASN A 45 2.40 -24.10 -7.35
N PRO A 46 2.43 -25.42 -7.15
CA PRO A 46 1.93 -26.37 -8.12
C PRO A 46 0.40 -26.30 -8.31
N THR A 47 -0.33 -25.82 -7.31
CA THR A 47 -1.79 -25.71 -7.36
C THR A 47 -2.27 -24.49 -8.15
N SER A 48 -1.60 -23.35 -7.99
CA SER A 48 -1.99 -22.08 -8.63
C SER A 48 -1.19 -21.76 -9.89
N GLY A 49 -0.07 -22.44 -10.12
CA GLY A 49 0.89 -22.12 -11.17
C GLY A 49 1.67 -20.82 -10.97
N ASN A 50 1.44 -20.11 -9.88
CA ASN A 50 2.12 -18.84 -9.62
C ASN A 50 3.59 -19.04 -9.28
N GLU A 51 4.42 -18.17 -9.84
CA GLU A 51 5.87 -18.13 -9.62
C GLU A 51 6.26 -16.97 -8.70
N TYR A 52 7.20 -17.24 -7.78
CA TYR A 52 7.72 -16.27 -6.84
C TYR A 52 9.24 -16.25 -6.83
N ASN A 53 9.81 -15.04 -6.81
CA ASN A 53 11.24 -14.84 -6.65
C ASN A 53 11.57 -14.76 -5.16
N VAL A 54 12.48 -15.61 -4.71
CA VAL A 54 12.92 -15.67 -3.30
C VAL A 54 14.44 -15.49 -3.23
N VAL A 55 14.89 -14.64 -2.32
CA VAL A 55 16.31 -14.52 -1.95
C VAL A 55 16.45 -15.02 -0.52
N TYR A 56 17.36 -15.98 -0.30
CA TYR A 56 17.67 -16.46 1.03
C TYR A 56 19.17 -16.58 1.24
N ARG A 57 19.69 -15.84 2.23
CA ARG A 57 21.11 -15.75 2.56
C ARG A 57 21.41 -16.05 4.04
N GLY A 58 20.51 -16.80 4.67
CA GLY A 58 20.62 -17.20 6.06
C GLY A 58 19.53 -16.62 6.95
N HIS A 59 19.51 -17.11 8.20
CA HIS A 59 18.53 -16.67 9.20
C HIS A 59 18.78 -15.20 9.53
N GLN A 60 17.70 -14.40 9.53
CA GLN A 60 17.72 -12.95 9.81
C GLN A 60 18.62 -12.10 8.90
N SER A 61 19.09 -12.63 7.76
CA SER A 61 19.85 -11.82 6.81
C SER A 61 18.98 -10.67 6.27
N PRO A 62 19.47 -9.42 6.26
CA PRO A 62 18.77 -8.29 5.67
C PRO A 62 18.61 -8.41 4.14
N TRP A 63 19.29 -9.38 3.55
CA TRP A 63 19.20 -9.68 2.13
C TRP A 63 18.09 -10.68 1.77
N ASN A 64 17.36 -11.21 2.77
CA ASN A 64 16.22 -12.09 2.52
C ASN A 64 15.04 -11.32 1.93
N TYR A 65 14.41 -11.92 0.92
CA TYR A 65 13.29 -11.30 0.22
C TYR A 65 12.38 -12.35 -0.41
N CYS A 66 11.11 -12.03 -0.56
CA CYS A 66 10.15 -12.75 -1.40
C CYS A 66 9.22 -11.77 -2.12
N SER A 67 8.95 -12.02 -3.39
CA SER A 67 8.06 -11.16 -4.21
C SER A 67 6.57 -11.25 -3.83
N CYS A 68 6.17 -12.21 -2.98
CA CYS A 68 4.76 -12.41 -2.62
C CYS A 68 4.20 -11.31 -1.72
N MET A 69 2.88 -11.11 -1.79
CA MET A 69 2.17 -10.13 -0.96
C MET A 69 2.23 -10.46 0.53
N ASP A 70 2.21 -11.76 0.91
CA ASP A 70 2.31 -12.16 2.32
C ASP A 70 3.63 -11.69 2.95
N PHE A 71 4.75 -11.77 2.23
CA PHE A 71 6.04 -11.23 2.70
C PHE A 71 5.99 -9.72 2.93
N LYS A 72 5.38 -9.00 1.99
CA LYS A 72 5.28 -7.52 2.01
C LYS A 72 4.27 -7.00 3.03
N ALA A 73 3.17 -7.73 3.25
CA ALA A 73 2.07 -7.25 4.09
C ALA A 73 2.15 -7.74 5.55
N SER A 74 2.73 -8.91 5.81
CA SER A 74 2.69 -9.52 7.15
C SER A 74 3.66 -8.91 8.17
N GLN A 75 4.66 -8.18 7.71
CA GLN A 75 5.72 -7.58 8.56
C GLN A 75 6.52 -8.60 9.41
N LEU A 76 6.49 -9.87 9.03
CA LEU A 76 7.14 -10.97 9.76
C LEU A 76 8.60 -11.23 9.31
N GLY A 77 9.03 -10.60 8.21
CA GLY A 77 10.32 -10.90 7.58
C GLY A 77 10.42 -12.31 6.99
N THR A 78 9.29 -13.04 6.93
CA THR A 78 9.18 -14.37 6.32
C THR A 78 7.79 -14.60 5.72
N CYS A 79 7.66 -15.63 4.88
CA CYS A 79 6.40 -16.10 4.30
C CYS A 79 6.51 -17.59 4.00
N LYS A 80 5.42 -18.22 3.61
CA LYS A 80 5.41 -19.66 3.29
C LYS A 80 6.43 -20.05 2.19
N HIS A 81 6.70 -19.18 1.21
CA HIS A 81 7.67 -19.44 0.14
C HIS A 81 9.12 -19.41 0.66
N LEU A 82 9.45 -18.42 1.49
CA LEU A 82 10.77 -18.33 2.13
C LEU A 82 10.99 -19.49 3.12
N GLU A 83 9.96 -19.87 3.90
CA GLU A 83 10.02 -21.06 4.75
C GLU A 83 10.17 -22.34 3.92
N GLY A 84 9.54 -22.43 2.74
CA GLY A 84 9.71 -23.52 1.78
C GLY A 84 11.15 -23.65 1.29
N VAL A 85 11.80 -22.54 0.94
CA VAL A 85 13.21 -22.52 0.54
C VAL A 85 14.11 -23.00 1.70
N LYS A 86 13.86 -22.56 2.94
CA LYS A 86 14.59 -23.03 4.12
C LYS A 86 14.47 -24.54 4.30
N LEU A 87 13.28 -25.10 4.16
CA LEU A 87 13.02 -26.54 4.24
C LEU A 87 13.74 -27.28 3.12
N TRP A 88 13.63 -26.82 1.88
CA TRP A 88 14.26 -27.41 0.71
C TRP A 88 15.79 -27.45 0.83
N ILE A 89 16.42 -26.36 1.29
CA ILE A 89 17.88 -26.31 1.54
C ILE A 89 18.27 -27.37 2.58
N ARG A 90 17.50 -27.51 3.67
CA ARG A 90 17.73 -28.48 4.73
C ARG A 90 17.59 -29.92 4.22
N GLU A 91 16.51 -30.22 3.50
CA GLU A 91 16.23 -31.54 2.93
C GLU A 91 17.28 -31.97 1.90
N LYS A 92 17.69 -31.05 1.05
CA LYS A 92 18.72 -31.30 0.02
C LYS A 92 20.16 -31.20 0.59
N ARG A 93 20.32 -30.98 1.91
CA ARG A 93 21.62 -30.80 2.59
C ARG A 93 22.53 -29.77 1.89
N ARG A 94 21.93 -28.69 1.36
CA ARG A 94 22.68 -27.65 0.64
C ARG A 94 23.23 -26.61 1.62
N LYS A 95 24.37 -26.01 1.26
CA LYS A 95 24.95 -24.89 2.02
C LYS A 95 24.17 -23.61 1.71
N VAL A 96 23.87 -22.83 2.75
CA VAL A 96 23.27 -21.48 2.60
C VAL A 96 24.32 -20.56 2.00
N CYS A 97 23.94 -19.83 0.95
CA CYS A 97 24.79 -18.78 0.38
C CYS A 97 24.80 -17.57 1.32
N ARG A 98 25.94 -17.25 1.92
CA ARG A 98 26.11 -16.09 2.82
C ARG A 98 26.96 -14.97 2.20
N VAL A 99 27.15 -15.01 0.89
CA VAL A 99 27.95 -13.99 0.18
C VAL A 99 27.26 -12.65 0.25
N THR A 100 27.97 -11.62 0.74
CA THR A 100 27.51 -10.24 0.65
C THR A 100 27.60 -9.79 -0.80
N PRO A 101 26.54 -9.24 -1.40
CA PRO A 101 26.61 -8.70 -2.76
C PRO A 101 27.59 -7.55 -2.86
N PRO A 102 28.17 -7.30 -4.05
CA PRO A 102 29.04 -6.16 -4.26
C PRO A 102 28.30 -4.82 -4.18
N TYR A 103 27.04 -4.77 -4.61
CA TYR A 103 26.24 -3.55 -4.68
C TYR A 103 25.59 -3.21 -3.33
N SER A 104 25.53 -1.92 -3.05
CA SER A 104 24.73 -1.37 -1.94
C SER A 104 23.29 -1.10 -2.37
N SER A 105 22.34 -1.11 -1.42
CA SER A 105 20.94 -0.85 -1.77
C SER A 105 20.10 -0.28 -0.64
N VAL A 106 19.15 0.58 -1.01
CA VAL A 106 18.05 1.02 -0.15
C VAL A 106 16.84 0.10 -0.38
N TYR A 107 16.30 -0.46 0.69
CA TYR A 107 15.20 -1.41 0.67
C TYR A 107 14.21 -1.15 1.81
N LEU A 108 13.00 -1.68 1.68
CA LEU A 108 12.01 -1.68 2.75
C LEU A 108 12.14 -2.95 3.59
N SER A 109 12.42 -2.81 4.88
CA SER A 109 12.38 -3.91 5.82
C SER A 109 10.94 -4.18 6.26
N TYR A 110 10.56 -5.46 6.24
CA TYR A 110 9.26 -5.95 6.68
C TYR A 110 9.33 -6.72 8.02
N GLN A 111 10.42 -6.55 8.76
CA GLN A 111 10.59 -7.16 10.07
C GLN A 111 10.10 -6.19 11.15
N GLY A 112 9.00 -6.52 11.82
CA GLY A 112 8.31 -5.61 12.73
C GLY A 112 7.63 -4.46 11.98
N GLU A 113 7.80 -3.24 12.44
CA GLU A 113 7.34 -2.07 11.69
C GLU A 113 8.11 -1.91 10.37
N ARG A 114 7.42 -1.48 9.31
CA ARG A 114 8.06 -1.16 8.03
C ARG A 114 9.07 -0.04 8.21
N LYS A 115 10.31 -0.26 7.77
CA LYS A 115 11.40 0.72 7.87
C LYS A 115 12.20 0.75 6.59
N VAL A 116 12.55 1.94 6.13
CA VAL A 116 13.51 2.11 5.04
C VAL A 116 14.90 1.84 5.59
N CYS A 117 15.60 0.93 4.94
CA CYS A 117 16.92 0.49 5.38
C CYS A 117 17.93 0.57 4.24
N LEU A 118 19.17 0.85 4.59
CA LEU A 118 20.34 0.72 3.73
C LEU A 118 21.09 -0.57 4.10
N ARG A 119 21.49 -1.32 3.10
CA ARG A 119 22.49 -2.38 3.22
C ARG A 119 23.65 -2.07 2.30
N ILE A 120 24.84 -2.15 2.84
CA ILE A 120 26.07 -1.81 2.16
C ILE A 120 26.68 -3.10 1.61
N GLY A 121 27.05 -3.10 0.33
CA GLY A 121 27.77 -4.16 -0.34
C GLY A 121 29.27 -4.03 -0.12
N THR A 122 30.04 -4.90 -0.80
CA THR A 122 31.52 -4.90 -0.66
C THR A 122 32.18 -3.77 -1.47
N ASP A 123 31.52 -3.25 -2.51
CA ASP A 123 32.07 -2.20 -3.34
C ASP A 123 31.86 -0.83 -2.71
N ASN A 124 32.90 -0.04 -2.61
CA ASN A 124 32.90 1.32 -2.02
C ASN A 124 32.32 1.35 -0.59
N GLU A 125 32.59 0.33 0.23
CA GLU A 125 31.98 0.17 1.55
C GLU A 125 32.22 1.38 2.46
N GLU A 126 33.45 1.88 2.54
CA GLU A 126 33.80 3.00 3.41
C GLU A 126 33.16 4.32 2.93
N GLU A 127 33.15 4.57 1.63
CA GLU A 127 32.54 5.74 1.03
C GLU A 127 31.02 5.72 1.25
N PHE A 128 30.38 4.56 1.09
CA PHE A 128 28.95 4.41 1.39
C PHE A 128 28.65 4.63 2.88
N ARG A 129 29.49 4.15 3.80
CA ARG A 129 29.33 4.40 5.24
C ARG A 129 29.39 5.89 5.57
N LYS A 130 30.37 6.61 5.00
CA LYS A 130 30.50 8.06 5.17
C LYS A 130 29.29 8.81 4.61
N LEU A 131 28.91 8.50 3.36
CA LEU A 131 27.77 9.12 2.69
C LEU A 131 26.45 8.86 3.41
N ALA A 132 26.28 7.67 4.01
CA ALA A 132 25.05 7.25 4.67
C ALA A 132 24.87 7.84 6.08
N SER A 133 25.95 8.23 6.75
CA SER A 133 25.92 8.59 8.18
C SER A 133 24.93 9.70 8.57
N PRO A 134 24.64 10.74 7.75
CA PRO A 134 23.59 11.74 8.06
C PRO A 134 22.17 11.19 7.89
N TYR A 135 21.98 10.19 7.04
CA TYR A 135 20.66 9.70 6.60
C TYR A 135 20.23 8.42 7.31
N PHE A 136 21.18 7.59 7.71
CA PHE A 136 20.93 6.28 8.32
C PHE A 136 21.63 6.13 9.66
N THR A 137 21.08 5.28 10.51
CA THR A 137 21.74 4.84 11.75
C THR A 137 22.87 3.84 11.43
N PRO A 138 23.76 3.53 12.38
CA PRO A 138 24.77 2.49 12.19
C PRO A 138 24.19 1.12 11.79
N ASP A 139 22.97 0.81 12.26
CA ASP A 139 22.23 -0.41 11.89
C ASP A 139 21.57 -0.32 10.50
N GLY A 140 21.81 0.76 9.77
CA GLY A 140 21.28 0.99 8.44
C GLY A 140 19.81 1.40 8.37
N VAL A 141 19.17 1.78 9.46
CA VAL A 141 17.78 2.27 9.46
C VAL A 141 17.75 3.76 9.13
N MET A 142 16.88 4.16 8.22
CA MET A 142 16.71 5.57 7.85
C MET A 142 16.28 6.42 9.07
N ARG A 143 16.96 7.53 9.28
CA ARG A 143 16.61 8.49 10.33
C ARG A 143 15.30 9.21 9.96
N PRO A 144 14.35 9.39 10.87
CA PRO A 144 13.10 10.12 10.57
C PRO A 144 13.34 11.53 10.02
N ALA A 145 14.38 12.23 10.48
CA ALA A 145 14.73 13.55 9.99
C ALA A 145 15.25 13.56 8.54
N ALA A 146 15.76 12.44 8.04
CA ALA A 146 16.31 12.32 6.70
C ALA A 146 15.25 12.19 5.60
N ILE A 147 13.97 12.05 5.95
CA ILE A 147 12.92 11.74 4.99
C ILE A 147 12.79 12.76 3.86
N ASP A 148 13.01 14.04 4.16
CA ASP A 148 12.86 15.12 3.19
C ASP A 148 14.11 15.26 2.29
N SER A 149 15.30 14.92 2.82
CA SER A 149 16.59 15.03 2.12
C SER A 149 17.09 13.71 1.52
N ILE A 150 16.41 12.58 1.72
CA ILE A 150 16.86 11.26 1.25
C ILE A 150 17.11 11.21 -0.27
N THR A 151 16.44 12.07 -1.05
CA THR A 151 16.64 12.16 -2.50
C THR A 151 18.07 12.60 -2.85
N GLU A 152 18.70 13.44 -2.03
CA GLU A 152 20.09 13.87 -2.18
C GLU A 152 21.03 12.68 -1.97
N PHE A 153 20.78 11.89 -0.91
CA PHE A 153 21.50 10.64 -0.69
C PHE A 153 21.40 9.69 -1.88
N LEU A 154 20.18 9.44 -2.39
CA LEU A 154 19.98 8.53 -3.53
C LEU A 154 20.76 8.98 -4.77
N ARG A 155 20.76 10.28 -5.07
CA ARG A 155 21.53 10.85 -6.18
C ARG A 155 23.04 10.71 -5.97
N ALA A 156 23.54 11.00 -4.76
CA ALA A 156 24.95 10.88 -4.43
C ALA A 156 25.40 9.41 -4.45
N ALA A 157 24.61 8.50 -3.91
CA ALA A 157 24.88 7.06 -3.92
C ALA A 157 24.94 6.47 -5.34
N THR A 158 24.05 6.93 -6.23
CA THR A 158 24.07 6.52 -7.65
C THR A 158 25.30 7.03 -8.38
N ARG A 159 25.78 8.23 -8.03
CA ARG A 159 27.04 8.78 -8.60
C ARG A 159 28.28 8.08 -8.06
N LEU A 160 28.25 7.68 -6.79
CA LEU A 160 29.36 6.98 -6.15
C LEU A 160 29.57 5.59 -6.76
N ASN A 161 28.47 4.87 -7.02
CA ASN A 161 28.53 3.55 -7.66
C ASN A 161 27.27 3.32 -8.50
N ASN A 162 27.45 3.08 -9.80
CA ASN A 162 26.37 2.82 -10.75
C ASN A 162 25.61 1.51 -10.52
N THR A 163 26.16 0.59 -9.70
CA THR A 163 25.48 -0.63 -9.29
C THR A 163 24.58 -0.45 -8.07
N PHE A 164 24.56 0.74 -7.46
CA PHE A 164 23.66 1.07 -6.36
C PHE A 164 22.20 0.89 -6.75
N ARG A 165 21.40 0.34 -5.86
CA ARG A 165 20.00 0.00 -6.13
C ARG A 165 19.09 0.61 -5.09
N TRP A 166 17.91 1.03 -5.52
CA TRP A 166 16.77 1.31 -4.65
C TRP A 166 15.57 0.50 -5.12
N TYR A 167 14.81 0.00 -4.17
CA TYR A 167 13.66 -0.82 -4.51
C TYR A 167 12.38 0.02 -4.54
N PRO A 168 11.44 -0.23 -5.49
CA PRO A 168 10.23 0.58 -5.66
C PRO A 168 9.35 0.66 -4.42
N ASP A 169 9.28 -0.40 -3.62
CA ASP A 169 8.52 -0.45 -2.38
C ASP A 169 9.12 0.48 -1.29
N ALA A 170 10.43 0.60 -1.22
CA ALA A 170 11.09 1.56 -0.32
C ALA A 170 10.80 3.00 -0.74
N LEU A 171 10.86 3.30 -2.04
CA LEU A 171 10.52 4.62 -2.56
C LEU A 171 9.04 4.94 -2.31
N GLY A 172 8.15 4.01 -2.59
CA GLY A 172 6.72 4.17 -2.32
C GLY A 172 6.45 4.48 -0.86
N PHE A 173 7.13 3.80 0.07
CA PHE A 173 6.99 4.06 1.50
C PHE A 173 7.56 5.44 1.90
N ILE A 174 8.67 5.88 1.32
CA ILE A 174 9.22 7.24 1.55
C ILE A 174 8.21 8.29 1.12
N LEU A 175 7.62 8.15 -0.07
CA LEU A 175 6.60 9.07 -0.58
C LEU A 175 5.36 9.08 0.32
N GLU A 176 4.87 7.91 0.74
CA GLU A 176 3.75 7.77 1.69
C GLU A 176 4.03 8.50 3.01
N GLN A 177 5.25 8.37 3.56
CA GLN A 177 5.63 9.03 4.81
C GLN A 177 5.80 10.55 4.67
N ARG A 178 6.36 11.03 3.54
CA ARG A 178 6.43 12.48 3.24
C ARG A 178 5.04 13.08 3.14
N ASP A 179 4.15 12.39 2.46
CA ASP A 179 2.80 12.83 2.26
C ASP A 179 1.99 12.85 3.58
N LEU A 180 2.13 11.81 4.40
CA LEU A 180 1.56 11.77 5.75
C LEU A 180 2.08 12.94 6.61
N ARG A 181 3.39 13.22 6.56
CA ARG A 181 3.99 14.35 7.29
C ARG A 181 3.41 15.67 6.82
N ARG A 182 3.33 15.91 5.50
CA ARG A 182 2.75 17.13 4.92
C ARG A 182 1.30 17.32 5.38
N ARG A 183 0.46 16.30 5.30
CA ARG A 183 -0.92 16.36 5.79
C ARG A 183 -0.98 16.64 7.30
N SER A 184 -0.12 16.00 8.09
CA SER A 184 -0.07 16.22 9.53
C SER A 184 0.36 17.64 9.91
N GLN A 185 1.22 18.28 9.12
CA GLN A 185 1.62 19.67 9.32
C GLN A 185 0.49 20.67 9.04
N LEU A 186 -0.44 20.32 8.15
CA LEU A 186 -1.61 21.16 7.84
C LEU A 186 -2.76 21.02 8.86
N LEU A 187 -2.80 19.94 9.64
CA LEU A 187 -3.89 19.68 10.59
C LEU A 187 -4.08 20.75 11.67
N PRO A 188 -3.03 21.38 12.25
CA PRO A 188 -3.21 22.47 13.22
C PRO A 188 -4.06 23.61 12.68
N ASP A 189 -4.00 23.94 11.39
CA ASP A 189 -4.81 24.98 10.75
C ASP A 189 -6.31 24.65 10.78
N TYR A 190 -6.64 23.36 10.96
CA TYR A 190 -8.01 22.84 11.03
C TYR A 190 -8.39 22.32 12.43
N ALA A 191 -7.61 22.64 13.45
CA ALA A 191 -7.88 22.21 14.83
C ALA A 191 -9.14 22.87 15.39
N SER A 192 -9.40 24.14 15.04
CA SER A 192 -10.62 24.83 15.45
C SER A 192 -11.83 24.35 14.63
N ASP A 193 -12.99 24.33 15.26
CA ASP A 193 -14.22 23.93 14.58
C ASP A 193 -14.63 24.89 13.47
N THR A 194 -14.27 26.17 13.60
CA THR A 194 -14.56 27.21 12.61
C THR A 194 -13.75 27.07 11.33
N ALA A 195 -12.55 26.47 11.39
CA ALA A 195 -11.67 26.32 10.22
C ALA A 195 -12.27 25.46 9.10
N LEU A 196 -13.20 24.55 9.43
CA LEU A 196 -13.89 23.71 8.46
C LEU A 196 -15.29 24.24 8.07
N ASP A 197 -15.77 25.33 8.67
CA ASP A 197 -17.11 25.87 8.41
C ASP A 197 -17.25 26.46 6.99
N THR A 198 -16.14 26.85 6.38
CA THR A 198 -16.10 27.40 5.01
C THR A 198 -15.75 26.36 3.96
N LEU A 199 -15.52 25.11 4.36
CA LEU A 199 -15.09 24.06 3.43
C LEU A 199 -16.21 23.58 2.50
N LEU A 200 -17.43 23.50 3.04
CA LEU A 200 -18.62 23.09 2.32
C LEU A 200 -19.72 24.14 2.47
N LYS A 201 -20.69 24.17 1.54
CA LYS A 201 -21.87 25.06 1.56
C LYS A 201 -22.90 24.67 2.63
N THR A 202 -22.49 24.00 3.69
CA THR A 202 -23.35 23.57 4.78
C THR A 202 -22.58 23.55 6.08
N LYS A 203 -23.29 23.69 7.19
CA LYS A 203 -22.68 23.59 8.51
C LYS A 203 -22.44 22.13 8.88
N LEU A 204 -21.20 21.82 9.23
CA LEU A 204 -20.79 20.48 9.67
C LEU A 204 -21.02 20.30 11.17
N TYR A 205 -21.49 19.13 11.57
CA TYR A 205 -21.53 18.74 12.97
C TYR A 205 -20.11 18.43 13.52
N PRO A 206 -19.85 18.57 14.82
CA PRO A 206 -18.52 18.33 15.40
C PRO A 206 -17.92 16.97 15.05
N TYR A 207 -18.70 15.89 15.13
CA TYR A 207 -18.24 14.54 14.79
C TYR A 207 -17.91 14.38 13.29
N GLN A 208 -18.61 15.10 12.39
CA GLN A 208 -18.29 15.11 10.95
C GLN A 208 -16.96 15.81 10.69
N LYS A 209 -16.69 16.91 11.39
CA LYS A 209 -15.41 17.61 11.34
C LYS A 209 -14.26 16.71 11.82
N GLU A 210 -14.49 15.95 12.89
CA GLU A 210 -13.52 14.98 13.40
C GLU A 210 -13.26 13.87 12.40
N GLY A 211 -14.30 13.31 11.78
CA GLY A 211 -14.19 12.32 10.72
C GLY A 211 -13.40 12.82 9.51
N ILE A 212 -13.62 14.07 9.08
CA ILE A 212 -12.86 14.71 8.00
C ILE A 212 -11.38 14.86 8.38
N ARG A 213 -11.07 15.37 9.59
CA ARG A 213 -9.69 15.49 10.08
C ARG A 213 -8.98 14.15 10.14
N PHE A 214 -9.67 13.13 10.65
CA PHE A 214 -9.14 11.77 10.72
C PHE A 214 -8.82 11.23 9.33
N ALA A 215 -9.79 11.29 8.39
CA ALA A 215 -9.62 10.77 7.05
C ALA A 215 -8.55 11.53 6.26
N PHE A 216 -8.50 12.85 6.38
CA PHE A 216 -7.47 13.69 5.78
C PHE A 216 -6.06 13.31 6.30
N ARG A 217 -5.90 13.16 7.61
CA ARG A 217 -4.63 12.74 8.20
C ARG A 217 -4.22 11.34 7.71
N ALA A 218 -5.14 10.39 7.79
CA ALA A 218 -4.87 9.00 7.43
C ALA A 218 -4.58 8.82 5.93
N GLY A 219 -5.27 9.56 5.05
CA GLY A 219 -5.20 9.42 3.60
C GLY A 219 -5.81 8.12 3.09
N LYS A 220 -5.66 7.03 3.83
CA LYS A 220 -6.29 5.73 3.57
C LYS A 220 -7.03 5.29 4.82
N SER A 221 -8.35 5.30 4.79
CA SER A 221 -9.17 5.06 5.97
C SER A 221 -10.40 4.21 5.68
N ILE A 222 -10.89 3.57 6.74
CA ILE A 222 -12.20 2.92 6.79
C ILE A 222 -12.97 3.64 7.89
N ILE A 223 -14.15 4.16 7.56
CA ILE A 223 -15.06 4.80 8.49
C ILE A 223 -16.28 3.90 8.64
N ALA A 224 -16.48 3.38 9.85
CA ALA A 224 -17.55 2.43 10.19
C ALA A 224 -18.59 3.10 11.11
N ASP A 225 -19.09 4.26 10.70
CA ASP A 225 -20.12 4.99 11.43
C ASP A 225 -21.50 4.36 11.23
N GLU A 226 -22.41 4.60 12.17
CA GLU A 226 -23.82 4.20 12.05
C GLU A 226 -24.51 4.84 10.85
N MET A 227 -25.64 4.27 10.43
CA MET A 227 -26.45 4.82 9.33
C MET A 227 -26.99 6.18 9.73
N GLY A 228 -27.03 7.12 8.78
CA GLY A 228 -27.60 8.47 9.00
C GLY A 228 -26.63 9.52 9.57
N LEU A 229 -25.43 9.14 10.00
CA LEU A 229 -24.44 10.08 10.54
C LEU A 229 -23.70 10.93 9.46
N GLY A 230 -24.22 10.96 8.23
CA GLY A 230 -23.67 11.82 7.18
C GLY A 230 -22.30 11.38 6.67
N LYS A 231 -22.08 10.08 6.47
CA LYS A 231 -20.84 9.54 5.87
C LYS A 231 -20.51 10.20 4.53
N THR A 232 -21.53 10.45 3.70
CA THR A 232 -21.37 11.14 2.40
C THR A 232 -20.75 12.51 2.56
N ILE A 233 -21.20 13.30 3.52
CA ILE A 233 -20.68 14.66 3.74
C ILE A 233 -19.24 14.63 4.28
N GLN A 234 -18.89 13.64 5.10
CA GLN A 234 -17.52 13.44 5.55
C GLN A 234 -16.58 13.07 4.38
N ALA A 235 -17.05 12.22 3.44
CA ALA A 235 -16.29 11.90 2.25
C ALA A 235 -16.06 13.11 1.35
N ILE A 236 -17.13 13.86 1.07
CA ILE A 236 -17.07 15.08 0.25
C ILE A 236 -16.16 16.10 0.95
N GLY A 237 -16.31 16.33 2.25
CA GLY A 237 -15.45 17.23 3.00
C GLY A 237 -13.98 16.85 2.99
N THR A 238 -13.68 15.54 3.10
CA THR A 238 -12.30 15.07 2.99
C THR A 238 -11.75 15.29 1.58
N ALA A 239 -12.53 14.99 0.53
CA ALA A 239 -12.13 15.22 -0.85
C ALA A 239 -11.88 16.71 -1.14
N GLU A 240 -12.75 17.60 -0.68
CA GLU A 240 -12.57 19.04 -0.86
C GLU A 240 -11.35 19.58 -0.06
N LEU A 241 -11.09 19.05 1.13
CA LEU A 241 -9.89 19.41 1.89
C LEU A 241 -8.61 18.93 1.18
N MET A 242 -8.59 17.71 0.67
CA MET A 242 -7.50 17.18 -0.14
C MET A 242 -7.27 17.99 -1.42
N ARG A 243 -8.36 18.35 -2.12
CA ARG A 243 -8.34 19.18 -3.34
C ARG A 243 -7.80 20.58 -3.05
N LYS A 244 -8.26 21.23 -1.97
CA LYS A 244 -7.82 22.56 -1.53
C LYS A 244 -6.31 22.62 -1.36
N HIS A 245 -5.69 21.56 -0.84
CA HIS A 245 -4.25 21.46 -0.65
C HIS A 245 -3.50 20.77 -1.77
N GLN A 246 -4.14 20.55 -2.93
CA GLN A 246 -3.54 19.99 -4.13
C GLN A 246 -2.92 18.58 -3.94
N PHE A 247 -3.51 17.77 -3.07
CA PHE A 247 -3.14 16.36 -2.94
C PHE A 247 -3.77 15.50 -4.03
N ILE A 248 -4.95 15.91 -4.52
CA ILE A 248 -5.74 15.18 -5.51
C ILE A 248 -6.28 16.13 -6.59
N SER A 249 -6.38 15.63 -7.81
CA SER A 249 -6.96 16.29 -8.99
C SER A 249 -8.25 15.64 -9.46
N SER A 250 -8.54 14.43 -8.96
CA SER A 250 -9.75 13.66 -9.31
C SER A 250 -10.19 12.75 -8.17
N ALA A 251 -11.50 12.46 -8.13
CA ALA A 251 -12.09 11.52 -7.19
C ALA A 251 -13.04 10.55 -7.90
N LEU A 252 -12.85 9.25 -7.66
CA LEU A 252 -13.72 8.19 -8.14
C LEU A 252 -14.60 7.68 -6.99
N ILE A 253 -15.91 7.75 -7.16
CA ILE A 253 -16.89 7.27 -6.18
C ILE A 253 -17.51 5.99 -6.70
N ILE A 254 -17.39 4.92 -5.94
CA ILE A 254 -18.04 3.62 -6.21
C ILE A 254 -19.14 3.42 -5.20
N CYS A 255 -20.37 3.34 -5.68
CA CYS A 255 -21.55 3.21 -4.84
C CYS A 255 -22.57 2.22 -5.44
N PRO A 256 -23.62 1.84 -4.68
CA PRO A 256 -24.79 1.15 -5.24
C PRO A 256 -25.42 1.93 -6.38
N THR A 257 -25.99 1.23 -7.37
CA THR A 257 -26.59 1.85 -8.56
C THR A 257 -27.67 2.87 -8.19
N SER A 258 -28.46 2.59 -7.15
CA SER A 258 -29.52 3.48 -6.66
C SER A 258 -29.04 4.80 -6.06
N LEU A 259 -27.77 4.84 -5.62
CA LEU A 259 -27.22 6.02 -4.93
C LEU A 259 -26.43 6.96 -5.85
N LYS A 260 -26.17 6.60 -7.10
CA LYS A 260 -25.35 7.41 -8.02
C LYS A 260 -25.81 8.87 -8.13
N TYR A 261 -27.10 9.06 -8.36
CA TYR A 261 -27.66 10.40 -8.53
C TYR A 261 -27.82 11.15 -7.21
N GLN A 262 -28.01 10.43 -6.10
CA GLN A 262 -27.97 11.03 -4.78
C GLN A 262 -26.57 11.60 -4.50
N TRP A 263 -25.50 10.84 -4.73
CA TRP A 263 -24.13 11.31 -4.62
C TRP A 263 -23.88 12.57 -5.47
N LYS A 264 -24.31 12.55 -6.75
CA LYS A 264 -24.20 13.72 -7.62
C LYS A 264 -24.90 14.94 -7.03
N LYS A 265 -26.15 14.79 -6.60
CA LYS A 265 -26.95 15.86 -6.01
C LYS A 265 -26.32 16.43 -4.74
N GLU A 266 -25.77 15.58 -3.88
CA GLU A 266 -25.12 16.01 -2.63
C GLU A 266 -23.80 16.74 -2.90
N ILE A 267 -22.99 16.28 -3.85
CA ILE A 267 -21.77 16.98 -4.26
C ILE A 267 -22.10 18.38 -4.78
N GLU A 268 -23.00 18.49 -5.73
CA GLU A 268 -23.39 19.77 -6.35
C GLU A 268 -24.10 20.71 -5.36
N ARG A 269 -24.78 20.16 -4.35
CA ARG A 269 -25.40 20.94 -3.27
C ARG A 269 -24.36 21.52 -2.28
N PHE A 270 -23.35 20.73 -1.93
CA PHE A 270 -22.43 21.07 -0.83
C PHE A 270 -21.11 21.69 -1.31
N THR A 271 -20.82 21.60 -2.61
CA THR A 271 -19.58 22.13 -3.20
C THR A 271 -19.84 22.93 -4.46
N ASP A 272 -18.80 23.57 -5.00
CA ASP A 272 -18.80 24.17 -6.34
C ASP A 272 -18.25 23.20 -7.41
N ALA A 273 -17.91 21.98 -7.02
CA ALA A 273 -17.36 20.99 -7.94
C ALA A 273 -18.47 20.36 -8.80
N LYS A 274 -18.10 20.03 -10.04
CA LYS A 274 -18.97 19.26 -10.94
C LYS A 274 -18.77 17.77 -10.71
N ALA A 275 -19.85 17.02 -10.84
CA ALA A 275 -19.87 15.57 -10.73
C ALA A 275 -20.53 14.94 -11.96
N ILE A 276 -19.92 13.87 -12.48
CA ILE A 276 -20.45 13.11 -13.60
C ILE A 276 -20.77 11.68 -13.18
N VAL A 277 -21.92 11.17 -13.64
CA VAL A 277 -22.29 9.77 -13.46
C VAL A 277 -21.79 8.97 -14.65
N VAL A 278 -20.89 8.02 -14.38
CA VAL A 278 -20.33 7.14 -15.42
C VAL A 278 -21.31 6.00 -15.69
N GLU A 279 -22.05 6.12 -16.81
CA GLU A 279 -23.06 5.15 -17.22
C GLU A 279 -23.21 5.07 -18.75
N GLY A 280 -24.10 4.23 -19.23
CA GLY A 280 -24.29 3.96 -20.67
C GLY A 280 -23.53 2.69 -21.11
N ASN A 281 -23.25 2.60 -22.42
CA ASN A 281 -22.48 1.50 -22.96
C ASN A 281 -20.98 1.61 -22.64
N HIS A 282 -20.20 0.58 -22.92
CA HIS A 282 -18.76 0.52 -22.59
C HIS A 282 -17.97 1.70 -23.22
N LEU A 283 -18.27 2.08 -24.46
CA LEU A 283 -17.56 3.17 -25.14
C LEU A 283 -17.89 4.52 -24.49
N THR A 284 -19.17 4.76 -24.20
CA THR A 284 -19.61 5.96 -23.47
C THR A 284 -18.91 6.05 -22.11
N ARG A 285 -18.90 4.98 -21.33
CA ARG A 285 -18.24 5.00 -20.01
C ARG A 285 -16.74 5.24 -20.11
N LYS A 286 -16.08 4.69 -21.15
CA LYS A 286 -14.64 4.95 -21.38
C LYS A 286 -14.36 6.44 -21.57
N VAL A 287 -15.20 7.15 -22.32
CA VAL A 287 -15.10 8.61 -22.50
C VAL A 287 -15.36 9.33 -21.18
N LEU A 288 -16.40 8.94 -20.43
CA LEU A 288 -16.77 9.57 -19.17
C LEU A 288 -15.72 9.40 -18.07
N TYR A 289 -14.98 8.28 -18.05
CA TYR A 289 -13.84 8.14 -17.14
C TYR A 289 -12.71 9.14 -17.41
N GLY A 290 -12.53 9.56 -18.67
CA GLY A 290 -11.54 10.57 -19.08
C GLY A 290 -12.05 12.02 -19.01
N ALA A 291 -13.28 12.25 -18.55
CA ALA A 291 -13.88 13.57 -18.47
C ALA A 291 -13.17 14.47 -17.43
N GLU A 292 -13.27 15.80 -17.60
CA GLU A 292 -12.57 16.79 -16.76
C GLU A 292 -13.20 17.00 -15.38
N GLU A 293 -14.45 16.52 -15.18
CA GLU A 293 -15.13 16.64 -13.90
C GLU A 293 -14.34 15.99 -12.78
N PHE A 294 -14.21 16.72 -11.67
CA PHE A 294 -13.46 16.27 -10.51
C PHE A 294 -14.02 14.99 -9.91
N TYR A 295 -15.36 14.91 -9.74
CA TYR A 295 -16.03 13.72 -9.21
C TYR A 295 -16.59 12.85 -10.31
N LYS A 296 -16.17 11.58 -10.35
CA LYS A 296 -16.70 10.53 -11.22
C LYS A 296 -17.43 9.50 -10.38
N ILE A 297 -18.69 9.24 -10.66
CA ILE A 297 -19.55 8.36 -9.87
C ILE A 297 -19.90 7.13 -10.69
N VAL A 298 -19.62 5.95 -10.18
CA VAL A 298 -19.82 4.69 -10.88
C VAL A 298 -20.44 3.63 -9.97
N SER A 299 -21.22 2.71 -10.53
CA SER A 299 -21.76 1.60 -9.76
C SER A 299 -20.78 0.43 -9.65
N TYR A 300 -20.90 -0.39 -8.59
CA TYR A 300 -20.12 -1.61 -8.42
C TYR A 300 -20.20 -2.56 -9.63
N ASN A 301 -21.39 -2.68 -10.25
CA ASN A 301 -21.57 -3.52 -11.43
C ASN A 301 -20.78 -3.00 -12.64
N SER A 302 -20.79 -1.69 -12.86
CA SER A 302 -20.00 -1.07 -13.92
C SER A 302 -18.51 -1.25 -13.71
N VAL A 303 -18.03 -1.16 -12.47
CA VAL A 303 -16.62 -1.43 -12.11
C VAL A 303 -16.17 -2.82 -12.55
N CYS A 304 -17.00 -3.86 -12.34
CA CYS A 304 -16.69 -5.22 -12.80
C CYS A 304 -16.48 -5.30 -14.31
N ASN A 305 -17.36 -4.63 -15.06
CA ASN A 305 -17.30 -4.64 -16.52
C ASN A 305 -16.13 -3.80 -17.06
N ASP A 306 -15.73 -2.76 -16.33
CA ASP A 306 -14.77 -1.75 -16.77
C ASP A 306 -13.38 -1.92 -16.12
N ILE A 307 -13.12 -3.04 -15.48
CA ILE A 307 -11.87 -3.26 -14.72
C ILE A 307 -10.60 -3.06 -15.58
N LYS A 308 -10.67 -3.37 -16.88
CA LYS A 308 -9.54 -3.15 -17.80
C LYS A 308 -9.26 -1.65 -18.00
N ILE A 309 -10.31 -0.83 -18.08
CA ILE A 309 -10.20 0.64 -18.17
C ILE A 309 -9.63 1.17 -16.86
N LEU A 310 -10.23 0.78 -15.73
CA LEU A 310 -9.88 1.28 -14.40
C LEU A 310 -8.44 0.93 -14.00
N LYS A 311 -7.91 -0.23 -14.42
CA LYS A 311 -6.50 -0.60 -14.23
C LYS A 311 -5.51 0.30 -14.99
N SER A 312 -5.94 0.89 -16.10
CA SER A 312 -5.11 1.81 -16.89
C SER A 312 -5.26 3.27 -16.50
N LEU A 313 -6.26 3.57 -15.66
CA LEU A 313 -6.50 4.91 -15.14
C LEU A 313 -5.88 5.04 -13.74
N HIS A 314 -5.09 6.08 -13.55
CA HIS A 314 -4.67 6.47 -12.22
C HIS A 314 -5.83 7.19 -11.51
N THR A 315 -6.15 6.76 -10.29
CA THR A 315 -7.19 7.38 -9.47
C THR A 315 -6.53 8.01 -8.25
N ASP A 316 -6.61 9.33 -8.12
CA ASP A 316 -6.00 10.00 -6.97
C ASP A 316 -6.74 9.65 -5.68
N PHE A 317 -8.07 9.76 -5.68
CA PHE A 317 -8.89 9.50 -4.50
C PHE A 317 -10.06 8.57 -4.79
N LEU A 318 -10.09 7.44 -4.11
CA LEU A 318 -11.14 6.44 -4.23
C LEU A 318 -12.08 6.49 -3.02
N ILE A 319 -13.36 6.73 -3.27
CA ILE A 319 -14.42 6.66 -2.27
C ILE A 319 -15.26 5.43 -2.57
N MET A 320 -15.41 4.53 -1.59
CA MET A 320 -16.23 3.32 -1.72
C MET A 320 -17.33 3.34 -0.66
N ASP A 321 -18.56 3.44 -1.12
CA ASP A 321 -19.74 3.45 -0.26
C ASP A 321 -20.33 2.04 -0.09
N GLU A 322 -20.87 1.74 1.09
CA GLU A 322 -21.45 0.44 1.44
C GLU A 322 -20.54 -0.76 1.17
N VAL A 323 -19.29 -0.70 1.67
CA VAL A 323 -18.24 -1.71 1.45
C VAL A 323 -18.62 -3.09 2.01
N GLN A 324 -19.61 -3.18 2.93
CA GLN A 324 -20.15 -4.47 3.40
C GLN A 324 -20.64 -5.36 2.24
N ARG A 325 -21.01 -4.79 1.09
CA ARG A 325 -21.31 -5.56 -0.13
C ARG A 325 -20.10 -6.36 -0.66
N LEU A 326 -18.89 -6.02 -0.22
CA LEU A 326 -17.64 -6.69 -0.55
C LEU A 326 -17.24 -7.77 0.46
N LYS A 327 -18.08 -8.07 1.47
CA LYS A 327 -17.79 -9.07 2.52
C LYS A 327 -17.42 -10.45 1.95
N ASN A 328 -18.04 -10.84 0.84
CA ASN A 328 -17.67 -12.09 0.18
C ASN A 328 -16.44 -11.88 -0.74
N TRP A 329 -15.29 -12.29 -0.25
CA TRP A 329 -13.97 -12.16 -0.87
C TRP A 329 -13.87 -12.78 -2.29
N ASN A 330 -14.70 -13.78 -2.58
CA ASN A 330 -14.66 -14.52 -3.84
C ASN A 330 -15.52 -13.90 -4.97
N THR A 331 -16.34 -12.90 -4.67
CA THR A 331 -17.20 -12.28 -5.69
C THR A 331 -16.39 -11.53 -6.75
N GLN A 332 -16.93 -11.42 -7.94
CA GLN A 332 -16.32 -10.63 -9.03
C GLN A 332 -16.15 -9.16 -8.62
N ILE A 333 -17.12 -8.60 -7.89
CA ILE A 333 -17.10 -7.22 -7.39
C ILE A 333 -15.92 -7.03 -6.44
N SER A 334 -15.73 -7.91 -5.47
CA SER A 334 -14.61 -7.84 -4.52
C SER A 334 -13.25 -8.00 -5.19
N LYS A 335 -13.17 -8.85 -6.21
CA LYS A 335 -11.96 -9.02 -7.02
C LYS A 335 -11.66 -7.77 -7.84
N ALA A 336 -12.68 -7.19 -8.50
CA ALA A 336 -12.51 -5.98 -9.31
C ALA A 336 -12.10 -4.78 -8.43
N ALA A 337 -12.79 -4.53 -7.32
CA ALA A 337 -12.51 -3.42 -6.43
C ALA A 337 -11.08 -3.43 -5.86
N ARG A 338 -10.49 -4.60 -5.66
CA ARG A 338 -9.09 -4.74 -5.19
C ARG A 338 -8.04 -4.39 -6.23
N HIS A 339 -8.40 -4.38 -7.49
CA HIS A 339 -7.49 -4.06 -8.58
C HIS A 339 -7.47 -2.57 -8.95
N ILE A 340 -8.31 -1.75 -8.29
CA ILE A 340 -8.27 -0.30 -8.48
C ILE A 340 -7.19 0.26 -7.57
N GLU A 341 -6.14 0.77 -8.18
CA GLU A 341 -5.06 1.46 -7.49
C GLU A 341 -5.44 2.92 -7.27
N SER A 342 -5.19 3.42 -6.07
CA SER A 342 -5.42 4.83 -5.73
C SER A 342 -4.39 5.30 -4.72
N ASP A 343 -4.04 6.59 -4.79
CA ASP A 343 -3.12 7.19 -3.82
C ASP A 343 -3.77 7.30 -2.46
N TYR A 344 -5.03 7.70 -2.43
CA TYR A 344 -5.86 7.85 -1.23
C TYR A 344 -7.17 7.10 -1.38
N PHE A 345 -7.74 6.66 -0.26
CA PHE A 345 -9.08 6.09 -0.26
C PHE A 345 -9.83 6.29 1.06
N ILE A 346 -11.16 6.38 0.94
CA ILE A 346 -12.09 6.21 2.06
C ILE A 346 -13.06 5.08 1.72
N ARG A 347 -13.25 4.18 2.65
CA ARG A 347 -14.24 3.10 2.57
C ARG A 347 -15.25 3.29 3.69
N TYR A 348 -16.53 3.31 3.33
CA TYR A 348 -17.63 3.40 4.27
C TYR A 348 -18.31 2.04 4.42
N SER A 349 -18.46 1.61 5.68
CA SER A 349 -19.23 0.42 6.06
C SER A 349 -20.29 0.83 7.06
N ILE A 350 -21.36 0.05 7.13
CA ILE A 350 -22.28 0.10 8.28
C ILE A 350 -21.53 -0.55 9.43
N GLY A 351 -21.37 0.15 10.55
CA GLY A 351 -20.94 -0.46 11.81
C GLY A 351 -21.95 -1.52 12.21
N GLU A 352 -21.49 -2.72 12.55
CA GLU A 352 -22.28 -3.76 13.21
C GLU A 352 -22.37 -3.46 14.69
#